data_17d3dbac4658edaa80bd6af65ce0a6ed
#
_entry.id   17d3dbac4658edaa80bd6af65ce0a6ed
#
_cell.length_a   1.000
_cell.length_b   1.000
_cell.length_c   1.000
_cell.angle_alpha   90.00
_cell.angle_beta   90.00
_cell.angle_gamma   90.00
#
_symmetry.space_group_name_H-M   'P 1'
#
loop_
_entity.id
_entity.type
_entity.pdbx_description
1 polymer ?
#
loop_
_entity_poly.entity_id
_entity_poly.type
_entity_poly.pdbx_seq_one_letter_code
_entity_poly.pdbx_strand_id
1 'polypeptide(L)'
;MTTTENRADRRADPRTAAPRWQPRQASRREAMAYRLLIMVSLAASVWYFGWLLQPGRVGHPVLYWVLVLAETFNLVQALGFWWTCAHNRAGPRPRVGRTANVDVDVLIPVYNEPVEVVEPVVAAAVRLKGARAHVAILDDGNNPDMQALAKRHGARYLRRWSNRGAKAGNINDALTRTSSPLVAVLDCDHVPGPRFLEATVGHFRRRDVAFVQSPQYYANADDNEVARAAWSQQALFFGSIANGKAGLDAMFCCGTNIVFRRAALERAGGFPEDTVTEDFELSVRLHADGWKSVYVPEVLAQGLGPEDMPSYVSQQLRWSRGCISAIPLVLRSRLPLRLRLQYLLSASYFLYGWTLLVYMLMPLARIAFGWQPVASASAADFLLHFAPYFLLSIVSVAVAGFGTYTFTAFALAATSFWIGVLCTVRALLRRPARFVVTPKRGDVGWQPAAVAPSLVAAGVLVAVSGWGLLHDPTPGVLNAVAFAAVHSAILLRGAAPALRVLRRRVVAAEPAAERPGVPAAPPVLADASTAPAQPLPSGRAADGIAKPRIPADGAVPRGGDGTPNASETNVSA
;
A
#
# COMPACT_ATOMS: atom_id res chain seq x y z
N MET A 1 -13.60 24.26 52.28
CA MET A 1 -13.32 24.73 50.91
C MET A 1 -12.31 23.79 50.31
N THR A 2 -12.76 22.77 49.70
CA THR A 2 -11.96 21.70 49.04
C THR A 2 -12.08 21.88 47.55
N THR A 3 -11.02 22.34 46.91
CA THR A 3 -10.90 22.47 45.46
C THR A 3 -10.72 21.07 44.89
N THR A 4 -11.78 20.52 44.33
CA THR A 4 -11.80 19.35 43.46
C THR A 4 -11.19 19.75 42.10
N GLU A 5 -9.90 19.47 41.92
CA GLU A 5 -9.29 19.47 40.58
C GLU A 5 -9.99 18.45 39.69
N ASN A 6 -10.69 18.96 38.72
CA ASN A 6 -11.30 18.17 37.65
C ASN A 6 -10.18 17.69 36.70
N ARG A 7 -9.57 16.54 37.00
CA ARG A 7 -8.70 15.81 36.08
C ARG A 7 -9.58 15.25 34.96
N ALA A 8 -9.86 16.07 33.95
CA ALA A 8 -10.35 15.59 32.67
C ALA A 8 -9.38 14.51 32.17
N ASP A 9 -9.91 13.31 32.05
CA ASP A 9 -9.24 12.09 31.61
C ASP A 9 -8.71 12.29 30.17
N ARG A 10 -7.53 12.92 30.03
CA ARG A 10 -6.79 12.95 28.76
C ARG A 10 -6.36 11.53 28.48
N ARG A 11 -7.20 10.77 27.78
CA ARG A 11 -6.77 9.47 27.26
C ARG A 11 -5.46 9.67 26.50
N ALA A 12 -4.41 8.97 26.93
CA ALA A 12 -3.12 9.00 26.28
C ALA A 12 -3.30 8.69 24.78
N ASP A 13 -2.54 9.39 23.92
CA ASP A 13 -2.56 9.15 22.47
C ASP A 13 -2.29 7.67 22.20
N PRO A 14 -3.20 6.94 21.53
CA PRO A 14 -3.06 5.51 21.29
C PRO A 14 -1.78 5.16 20.52
N ARG A 15 -1.20 6.12 19.77
CA ARG A 15 0.05 5.96 19.03
C ARG A 15 1.30 5.89 19.94
N THR A 16 1.17 6.27 21.21
CA THR A 16 2.27 6.23 22.19
C THR A 16 2.25 4.97 23.05
N ALA A 17 1.17 4.19 23.00
CA ALA A 17 1.05 2.93 23.71
C ALA A 17 1.90 1.82 23.05
N ALA A 18 2.20 0.75 23.80
CA ALA A 18 2.85 -0.42 23.19
C ALA A 18 1.93 -1.07 22.12
N PRO A 19 2.47 -1.43 20.95
CA PRO A 19 1.66 -2.05 19.90
C PRO A 19 1.17 -3.43 20.36
N ARG A 20 -0.13 -3.68 20.15
CA ARG A 20 -0.76 -4.97 20.50
C ARG A 20 -0.45 -6.10 19.52
N TRP A 21 0.14 -5.78 18.39
CA TRP A 21 0.48 -6.73 17.34
C TRP A 21 1.93 -6.54 16.90
N GLN A 22 2.57 -7.64 16.55
CA GLN A 22 3.88 -7.67 15.93
C GLN A 22 3.88 -8.65 14.76
N PRO A 23 4.61 -8.37 13.67
CA PRO A 23 4.76 -9.32 12.57
C PRO A 23 5.30 -10.65 13.08
N ARG A 24 4.54 -11.72 12.79
CA ARG A 24 4.92 -13.06 13.20
C ARG A 24 5.69 -13.76 12.08
N GLN A 25 6.82 -14.33 12.42
CA GLN A 25 7.54 -15.24 11.53
C GLN A 25 7.12 -16.68 11.82
N ALA A 26 6.88 -17.45 10.75
CA ALA A 26 6.49 -18.85 10.88
C ALA A 26 7.62 -19.69 11.49
N SER A 27 7.30 -20.54 12.47
CA SER A 27 8.18 -21.59 12.94
C SER A 27 8.43 -22.63 11.84
N ARG A 28 9.45 -23.48 12.01
CA ARG A 28 9.74 -24.56 11.04
C ARG A 28 8.54 -25.49 10.83
N ARG A 29 7.80 -25.83 11.89
CA ARG A 29 6.60 -26.70 11.82
C ARG A 29 5.48 -26.00 11.05
N GLU A 30 5.19 -24.76 11.36
CA GLU A 30 4.16 -23.95 10.66
C GLU A 30 4.52 -23.76 9.18
N ALA A 31 5.78 -23.46 8.87
CA ALA A 31 6.25 -23.35 7.50
C ALA A 31 6.11 -24.68 6.71
N MET A 32 6.35 -25.82 7.36
CA MET A 32 6.17 -27.13 6.74
C MET A 32 4.69 -27.45 6.54
N ALA A 33 3.83 -27.21 7.54
CA ALA A 33 2.39 -27.37 7.43
C ALA A 33 1.80 -26.48 6.32
N TYR A 34 2.26 -25.23 6.22
CA TYR A 34 1.83 -24.31 5.16
C TYR A 34 2.26 -24.80 3.76
N ARG A 35 3.46 -25.39 3.61
CA ARG A 35 3.90 -25.98 2.34
C ARG A 35 3.06 -27.20 1.96
N LEU A 36 2.69 -28.04 2.93
CA LEU A 36 1.78 -29.13 2.67
C LEU A 36 0.42 -28.61 2.20
N LEU A 37 -0.12 -27.60 2.86
CA LEU A 37 -1.35 -26.92 2.42
C LEU A 37 -1.22 -26.38 0.99
N ILE A 38 -0.10 -25.75 0.62
CA ILE A 38 0.15 -25.30 -0.75
C ILE A 38 0.12 -26.49 -1.73
N MET A 39 0.76 -27.61 -1.41
CA MET A 39 0.75 -28.78 -2.29
C MET A 39 -0.66 -29.33 -2.51
N VAL A 40 -1.46 -29.43 -1.45
CA VAL A 40 -2.88 -29.85 -1.55
C VAL A 40 -3.68 -28.83 -2.37
N SER A 41 -3.46 -27.53 -2.16
CA SER A 41 -4.12 -26.47 -2.94
C SER A 41 -3.73 -26.52 -4.42
N LEU A 42 -2.48 -26.82 -4.75
CA LEU A 42 -2.02 -27.02 -6.12
C LEU A 42 -2.71 -28.24 -6.76
N ALA A 43 -2.80 -29.36 -6.04
CA ALA A 43 -3.50 -30.55 -6.53
C ALA A 43 -4.98 -30.25 -6.81
N ALA A 44 -5.66 -29.53 -5.90
CA ALA A 44 -7.05 -29.09 -6.10
C ALA A 44 -7.19 -28.12 -7.29
N SER A 45 -6.19 -27.24 -7.50
CA SER A 45 -6.17 -26.34 -8.66
C SER A 45 -6.06 -27.12 -9.97
N VAL A 46 -5.14 -28.10 -10.02
CA VAL A 46 -4.98 -28.98 -11.20
C VAL A 46 -6.26 -29.79 -11.46
N TRP A 47 -6.89 -30.31 -10.40
CA TRP A 47 -8.16 -31.02 -10.46
C TRP A 47 -9.29 -30.16 -11.04
N TYR A 48 -9.45 -28.95 -10.55
CA TYR A 48 -10.46 -27.99 -11.02
C TYR A 48 -10.21 -27.56 -12.47
N PHE A 49 -8.99 -27.12 -12.79
CA PHE A 49 -8.66 -26.66 -14.16
C PHE A 49 -8.67 -27.82 -15.17
N GLY A 50 -8.24 -29.02 -14.77
CA GLY A 50 -8.36 -30.21 -15.61
C GLY A 50 -9.80 -30.55 -15.98
N TRP A 51 -10.74 -30.33 -15.07
CA TRP A 51 -12.17 -30.46 -15.30
C TRP A 51 -12.72 -29.27 -16.13
N LEU A 52 -12.38 -28.04 -15.76
CA LEU A 52 -12.89 -26.82 -16.43
C LEU A 52 -12.52 -26.79 -17.91
N LEU A 53 -11.28 -27.17 -18.25
CA LEU A 53 -10.74 -27.06 -19.61
C LEU A 53 -11.08 -28.27 -20.52
N GLN A 54 -11.95 -29.19 -20.11
CA GLN A 54 -12.42 -30.28 -20.97
C GLN A 54 -13.21 -29.71 -22.17
N PRO A 55 -13.03 -30.23 -23.38
CA PRO A 55 -13.71 -29.71 -24.58
C PRO A 55 -15.24 -29.65 -24.47
N GLY A 56 -15.86 -30.61 -23.79
CA GLY A 56 -17.31 -30.65 -23.55
C GLY A 56 -17.84 -29.63 -22.52
N ARG A 57 -16.97 -28.84 -21.88
CA ARG A 57 -17.37 -27.86 -20.86
C ARG A 57 -17.66 -26.46 -21.41
N VAL A 58 -17.39 -26.22 -22.67
CA VAL A 58 -17.65 -24.91 -23.29
C VAL A 58 -19.16 -24.73 -23.44
N GLY A 59 -19.74 -23.86 -22.63
CA GLY A 59 -21.12 -23.40 -22.75
C GLY A 59 -21.22 -22.23 -23.73
N HIS A 60 -21.69 -21.08 -23.27
CA HIS A 60 -21.63 -19.85 -24.08
C HIS A 60 -20.15 -19.41 -24.25
N PRO A 61 -19.59 -19.42 -25.47
CA PRO A 61 -18.13 -19.31 -25.68
C PRO A 61 -17.50 -18.07 -25.06
N VAL A 62 -18.13 -16.90 -25.22
CA VAL A 62 -17.59 -15.64 -24.67
C VAL A 62 -17.55 -15.69 -23.15
N LEU A 63 -18.64 -16.12 -22.49
CA LEU A 63 -18.70 -16.21 -21.03
C LEU A 63 -17.70 -17.23 -20.48
N TYR A 64 -17.55 -18.36 -21.19
CA TYR A 64 -16.61 -19.40 -20.82
C TYR A 64 -15.16 -18.88 -20.80
N TRP A 65 -14.71 -18.26 -21.89
CA TRP A 65 -13.34 -17.78 -21.99
C TRP A 65 -13.07 -16.59 -21.07
N VAL A 66 -14.06 -15.72 -20.83
CA VAL A 66 -13.97 -14.65 -19.83
C VAL A 66 -13.86 -15.23 -18.42
N LEU A 67 -14.61 -16.28 -18.10
CA LEU A 67 -14.49 -17.01 -16.83
C LEU A 67 -13.12 -17.67 -16.69
N VAL A 68 -12.66 -18.41 -17.70
CA VAL A 68 -11.33 -19.06 -17.73
C VAL A 68 -10.21 -18.03 -17.52
N LEU A 69 -10.32 -16.86 -18.15
CA LEU A 69 -9.35 -15.77 -17.96
C LEU A 69 -9.35 -15.26 -16.51
N ALA A 70 -10.53 -15.05 -15.91
CA ALA A 70 -10.66 -14.61 -14.51
C ALA A 70 -10.09 -15.65 -13.54
N GLU A 71 -10.41 -16.93 -13.74
CA GLU A 71 -9.89 -18.04 -12.94
C GLU A 71 -8.37 -18.19 -13.07
N THR A 72 -7.84 -18.07 -14.30
CA THR A 72 -6.39 -18.10 -14.55
C THR A 72 -5.68 -16.95 -13.86
N PHE A 73 -6.25 -15.75 -13.89
CA PHE A 73 -5.72 -14.62 -13.14
C PHE A 73 -5.69 -14.89 -11.63
N ASN A 74 -6.78 -15.42 -11.06
CA ASN A 74 -6.84 -15.75 -9.64
C ASN A 74 -5.85 -16.86 -9.27
N LEU A 75 -5.67 -17.86 -10.12
CA LEU A 75 -4.66 -18.91 -9.92
C LEU A 75 -3.25 -18.32 -9.92
N VAL A 76 -2.92 -17.43 -10.85
CA VAL A 76 -1.61 -16.75 -10.90
C VAL A 76 -1.37 -15.93 -9.63
N GLN A 77 -2.39 -15.20 -9.14
CA GLN A 77 -2.29 -14.46 -7.88
C GLN A 77 -2.12 -15.40 -6.68
N ALA A 78 -2.87 -16.51 -6.64
CA ALA A 78 -2.73 -17.52 -5.59
C ALA A 78 -1.34 -18.17 -5.59
N LEU A 79 -0.82 -18.56 -6.75
CA LEU A 79 0.54 -19.10 -6.89
C LEU A 79 1.59 -18.11 -6.41
N GLY A 80 1.45 -16.83 -6.78
CA GLY A 80 2.32 -15.75 -6.32
C GLY A 80 2.25 -15.53 -4.81
N PHE A 81 1.06 -15.55 -4.24
CA PHE A 81 0.84 -15.45 -2.81
C PHE A 81 1.45 -16.64 -2.05
N TRP A 82 1.21 -17.87 -2.51
CA TRP A 82 1.77 -19.08 -1.91
C TRP A 82 3.28 -19.10 -1.99
N TRP A 83 3.85 -18.75 -3.15
CA TRP A 83 5.29 -18.62 -3.33
C TRP A 83 5.88 -17.62 -2.34
N THR A 84 5.28 -16.44 -2.21
CA THR A 84 5.73 -15.39 -1.29
C THR A 84 5.65 -15.87 0.16
N CYS A 85 4.49 -16.36 0.60
CA CYS A 85 4.27 -16.79 1.99
C CYS A 85 5.08 -18.05 2.37
N ALA A 86 5.41 -18.93 1.43
CA ALA A 86 6.30 -20.07 1.66
C ALA A 86 7.73 -19.65 2.07
N HIS A 87 8.11 -18.40 1.79
CA HIS A 87 9.40 -17.80 2.18
C HIS A 87 9.32 -17.00 3.49
N ASN A 88 8.15 -16.96 4.15
CA ASN A 88 8.01 -16.40 5.51
C ASN A 88 8.70 -17.30 6.52
N ARG A 89 9.99 -17.07 6.77
CA ARG A 89 10.81 -17.84 7.71
C ARG A 89 11.47 -16.92 8.72
N ALA A 90 11.65 -17.45 9.94
CA ALA A 90 12.53 -16.83 10.91
C ALA A 90 13.97 -16.86 10.38
N GLY A 91 14.44 -15.74 9.87
CA GLY A 91 15.84 -15.52 9.56
C GLY A 91 16.63 -15.12 10.79
N PRO A 92 17.97 -15.27 10.79
CA PRO A 92 18.80 -14.72 11.84
C PRO A 92 18.59 -13.20 11.87
N ARG A 93 18.18 -12.67 13.03
CA ARG A 93 18.14 -11.22 13.25
C ARG A 93 19.58 -10.72 13.23
N PRO A 94 19.96 -9.81 12.33
CA PRO A 94 21.29 -9.23 12.35
C PRO A 94 21.53 -8.59 13.73
N ARG A 95 22.66 -8.92 14.38
CA ARG A 95 23.07 -8.20 15.57
C ARG A 95 23.38 -6.76 15.17
N VAL A 96 22.51 -5.85 15.50
CA VAL A 96 22.70 -4.41 15.27
C VAL A 96 23.71 -3.93 16.32
N GLY A 97 24.95 -3.69 15.90
CA GLY A 97 25.98 -3.12 16.79
C GLY A 97 25.70 -1.63 17.06
N ARG A 98 26.40 -1.07 18.05
CA ARG A 98 26.30 0.37 18.40
C ARG A 98 26.52 1.25 17.16
N THR A 99 25.53 2.10 16.83
CA THR A 99 25.49 3.01 15.68
C THR A 99 25.37 4.47 16.12
N ALA A 100 25.64 4.75 17.39
CA ALA A 100 25.41 6.06 18.03
C ALA A 100 26.05 7.27 17.32
N ASN A 101 27.05 7.04 16.46
CA ASN A 101 27.77 8.10 15.74
C ASN A 101 27.31 8.29 14.27
N VAL A 102 26.24 7.64 13.85
CA VAL A 102 25.71 7.82 12.49
C VAL A 102 24.68 8.94 12.50
N ASP A 103 24.83 9.90 11.59
CA ASP A 103 23.85 10.98 11.39
C ASP A 103 22.70 10.50 10.50
N VAL A 104 21.47 10.87 10.88
CA VAL A 104 20.25 10.54 10.17
C VAL A 104 19.37 11.78 10.09
N ASP A 105 19.05 12.23 8.88
CA ASP A 105 18.01 13.23 8.68
C ASP A 105 16.65 12.56 8.81
N VAL A 106 15.82 13.00 9.75
CA VAL A 106 14.45 12.49 9.97
C VAL A 106 13.48 13.49 9.38
N LEU A 107 12.90 13.14 8.25
CA LEU A 107 12.05 14.00 7.46
C LEU A 107 10.57 13.70 7.71
N ILE A 108 9.80 14.72 8.12
CA ILE A 108 8.37 14.62 8.43
C ILE A 108 7.61 15.56 7.49
N PRO A 109 7.13 15.05 6.32
CA PRO A 109 6.33 15.84 5.38
C PRO A 109 4.96 16.18 5.95
N VAL A 110 4.55 17.44 5.84
CA VAL A 110 3.28 17.98 6.33
C VAL A 110 2.62 18.81 5.23
N TYR A 111 1.28 18.67 5.10
CA TYR A 111 0.46 19.49 4.21
C TYR A 111 -0.90 19.75 4.86
N ASN A 112 -1.03 20.86 5.59
CA ASN A 112 -2.26 21.31 6.26
C ASN A 112 -2.83 20.35 7.33
N GLU A 113 -2.06 19.36 7.82
CA GLU A 113 -2.50 18.57 8.95
C GLU A 113 -2.53 19.42 10.24
N PRO A 114 -3.48 19.11 11.15
CA PRO A 114 -3.55 19.78 12.46
C PRO A 114 -2.30 19.54 13.31
N VAL A 115 -1.90 20.54 14.09
CA VAL A 115 -0.73 20.44 14.99
C VAL A 115 -0.84 19.23 15.93
N GLU A 116 -2.05 18.96 16.42
CA GLU A 116 -2.33 17.85 17.35
C GLU A 116 -2.01 16.46 16.75
N VAL A 117 -2.05 16.36 15.42
CA VAL A 117 -1.66 15.12 14.71
C VAL A 117 -0.15 15.03 14.57
N VAL A 118 0.53 16.16 14.30
CA VAL A 118 1.96 16.21 13.98
C VAL A 118 2.83 16.25 15.24
N GLU A 119 2.40 16.95 16.28
CA GLU A 119 3.19 17.17 17.51
C GLU A 119 3.69 15.87 18.17
N PRO A 120 2.86 14.81 18.34
CA PRO A 120 3.34 13.54 18.90
C PRO A 120 4.46 12.91 18.08
N VAL A 121 4.43 13.05 16.74
CA VAL A 121 5.46 12.51 15.84
C VAL A 121 6.78 13.26 16.03
N VAL A 122 6.75 14.60 16.02
CA VAL A 122 7.94 15.44 16.22
C VAL A 122 8.53 15.22 17.61
N ALA A 123 7.68 15.22 18.65
CA ALA A 123 8.10 15.00 20.04
C ALA A 123 8.74 13.63 20.25
N ALA A 124 8.31 12.60 19.53
CA ALA A 124 8.92 11.27 19.56
C ALA A 124 10.20 11.21 18.72
N ALA A 125 10.21 11.83 17.53
CA ALA A 125 11.33 11.81 16.60
C ALA A 125 12.61 12.45 17.19
N VAL A 126 12.48 13.55 17.93
CA VAL A 126 13.64 14.20 18.59
C VAL A 126 14.23 13.37 19.75
N ARG A 127 13.51 12.33 20.21
CA ARG A 127 13.95 11.43 21.28
C ARG A 127 14.43 10.06 20.77
N LEU A 128 14.58 9.88 19.46
CA LEU A 128 15.04 8.64 18.87
C LEU A 128 16.44 8.27 19.38
N LYS A 129 16.64 6.96 19.62
CA LYS A 129 17.89 6.40 20.12
C LYS A 129 18.60 5.60 19.02
N GLY A 130 19.91 5.39 19.19
CA GLY A 130 20.72 4.53 18.31
C GLY A 130 21.44 5.23 17.17
N ALA A 131 21.15 6.53 16.94
CA ALA A 131 21.83 7.38 15.96
C ALA A 131 21.66 8.86 16.36
N ARG A 132 22.38 9.77 15.68
CA ARG A 132 22.16 11.23 15.82
C ARG A 132 21.05 11.64 14.85
N ALA A 133 19.86 11.91 15.39
CA ALA A 133 18.69 12.30 14.61
C ALA A 133 18.67 13.82 14.40
N HIS A 134 18.60 14.26 13.14
CA HIS A 134 18.39 15.64 12.72
C HIS A 134 16.95 15.77 12.18
N VAL A 135 16.01 16.13 13.07
CA VAL A 135 14.58 16.14 12.74
C VAL A 135 14.22 17.42 11.97
N ALA A 136 13.48 17.26 10.88
CA ALA A 136 12.98 18.36 10.08
C ALA A 136 11.47 18.16 9.75
N ILE A 137 10.68 19.22 10.00
CA ILE A 137 9.30 19.35 9.52
C ILE A 137 9.37 19.96 8.11
N LEU A 138 8.81 19.26 7.13
CA LEU A 138 8.77 19.70 5.73
C LEU A 138 7.36 20.22 5.43
N ASP A 139 7.16 21.54 5.45
CA ASP A 139 5.83 22.14 5.37
C ASP A 139 5.51 22.66 3.97
N ASP A 140 4.59 21.97 3.29
CA ASP A 140 4.00 22.38 2.01
C ASP A 140 2.73 23.25 2.19
N GLY A 141 2.18 23.30 3.41
CA GLY A 141 0.97 24.04 3.72
C GLY A 141 1.19 25.50 4.12
N ASN A 142 2.46 25.88 4.36
CA ASN A 142 2.83 27.21 4.87
C ASN A 142 2.10 27.58 6.18
N ASN A 143 2.07 26.65 7.12
CA ASN A 143 1.39 26.83 8.39
C ASN A 143 2.35 27.40 9.46
N PRO A 144 2.13 28.63 9.99
CA PRO A 144 2.98 29.21 11.02
C PRO A 144 3.02 28.40 12.31
N ASP A 145 1.96 27.64 12.61
CA ASP A 145 1.93 26.77 13.78
C ASP A 145 2.93 25.62 13.66
N MET A 146 3.23 25.15 12.46
CA MET A 146 4.28 24.14 12.21
C MET A 146 5.67 24.70 12.46
N GLN A 147 5.90 25.97 12.13
CA GLN A 147 7.18 26.64 12.46
C GLN A 147 7.33 26.79 13.98
N ALA A 148 6.26 27.18 14.68
CA ALA A 148 6.25 27.27 16.14
C ALA A 148 6.47 25.90 16.78
N LEU A 149 5.85 24.84 16.23
CA LEU A 149 6.02 23.44 16.68
C LEU A 149 7.48 23.00 16.53
N ALA A 150 8.09 23.22 15.37
CA ALA A 150 9.50 22.90 15.13
C ALA A 150 10.41 23.57 16.18
N LYS A 151 10.20 24.87 16.41
CA LYS A 151 10.97 25.63 17.41
C LYS A 151 10.81 25.08 18.84
N ARG A 152 9.58 24.73 19.25
CA ARG A 152 9.31 24.16 20.60
C ARG A 152 10.06 22.87 20.85
N HIS A 153 10.21 22.02 19.83
CA HIS A 153 10.86 20.71 19.96
C HIS A 153 12.32 20.68 19.48
N GLY A 154 12.90 21.84 19.09
CA GLY A 154 14.28 21.89 18.59
C GLY A 154 14.48 21.21 17.24
N ALA A 155 13.41 21.04 16.45
CA ALA A 155 13.45 20.52 15.09
C ALA A 155 13.70 21.63 14.07
N ARG A 156 14.23 21.27 12.91
CA ARG A 156 14.34 22.21 11.77
C ARG A 156 12.96 22.40 11.14
N TYR A 157 12.70 23.60 10.63
CA TYR A 157 11.54 23.90 9.82
C TYR A 157 12.01 24.19 8.40
N LEU A 158 11.53 23.41 7.43
CA LEU A 158 11.84 23.56 6.01
C LEU A 158 10.53 23.82 5.26
N ARG A 159 10.46 24.96 4.63
CA ARG A 159 9.37 25.39 3.75
C ARG A 159 9.89 25.55 2.34
N ARG A 160 9.06 25.20 1.37
CA ARG A 160 9.29 25.49 -0.06
C ARG A 160 8.18 26.38 -0.64
N TRP A 161 8.47 27.02 -1.78
CA TRP A 161 7.55 27.96 -2.40
C TRP A 161 6.50 27.30 -3.31
N SER A 162 6.65 26.04 -3.65
CA SER A 162 5.80 25.29 -4.55
C SER A 162 5.51 23.91 -3.97
N ASN A 163 4.26 23.46 -4.05
CA ASN A 163 3.88 22.11 -3.67
C ASN A 163 3.95 21.09 -4.83
N ARG A 164 4.70 21.41 -5.91
CA ARG A 164 4.89 20.51 -7.05
C ARG A 164 5.49 19.19 -6.60
N GLY A 165 5.00 18.07 -7.15
CA GLY A 165 5.42 16.74 -6.76
C GLY A 165 4.92 16.31 -5.38
N ALA A 166 4.07 17.12 -4.72
CA ALA A 166 3.47 16.81 -3.41
C ALA A 166 4.52 16.28 -2.40
N LYS A 167 4.25 15.16 -1.71
CA LYS A 167 5.17 14.56 -0.73
C LYS A 167 6.56 14.25 -1.32
N ALA A 168 6.62 13.67 -2.53
CA ALA A 168 7.88 13.34 -3.20
C ALA A 168 8.75 14.59 -3.43
N GLY A 169 8.14 15.64 -4.02
CA GLY A 169 8.83 16.90 -4.25
C GLY A 169 9.24 17.61 -2.95
N ASN A 170 8.45 17.48 -1.88
CA ASN A 170 8.79 18.03 -0.57
C ASN A 170 10.02 17.34 0.03
N ILE A 171 10.08 16.00 -0.07
CA ILE A 171 11.26 15.25 0.37
C ILE A 171 12.48 15.59 -0.52
N ASN A 172 12.32 15.66 -1.85
CA ASN A 172 13.41 16.00 -2.75
C ASN A 172 14.01 17.39 -2.46
N ASP A 173 13.17 18.41 -2.21
CA ASP A 173 13.63 19.73 -1.77
C ASP A 173 14.44 19.64 -0.46
N ALA A 174 13.94 18.87 0.52
CA ALA A 174 14.65 18.67 1.78
C ALA A 174 16.00 17.95 1.61
N LEU A 175 16.11 17.01 0.66
CA LEU A 175 17.37 16.33 0.36
C LEU A 175 18.46 17.31 -0.11
N THR A 176 18.10 18.42 -0.76
CA THR A 176 19.07 19.45 -1.18
C THR A 176 19.54 20.33 -0.02
N ARG A 177 18.83 20.35 1.10
CA ARG A 177 19.09 21.20 2.28
C ARG A 177 19.59 20.42 3.48
N THR A 178 19.76 19.10 3.34
CA THR A 178 20.23 18.19 4.38
C THR A 178 21.38 17.34 3.85
N SER A 179 22.22 16.77 4.73
CA SER A 179 23.46 16.14 4.30
C SER A 179 23.82 14.82 5.03
N SER A 180 22.96 14.35 5.95
CA SER A 180 23.23 13.11 6.68
C SER A 180 23.32 11.92 5.71
N PRO A 181 24.19 10.92 5.96
CA PRO A 181 24.37 9.76 5.08
C PRO A 181 23.13 8.86 5.01
N LEU A 182 22.25 8.95 6.01
CA LEU A 182 20.99 8.24 6.06
C LEU A 182 19.82 9.22 6.17
N VAL A 183 18.68 8.83 5.61
CA VAL A 183 17.45 9.64 5.59
C VAL A 183 16.30 8.77 6.07
N ALA A 184 15.66 9.12 7.16
CA ALA A 184 14.43 8.49 7.64
C ALA A 184 13.22 9.31 7.17
N VAL A 185 12.18 8.64 6.70
CA VAL A 185 10.91 9.27 6.31
C VAL A 185 9.80 8.74 7.21
N LEU A 186 9.11 9.65 7.87
CA LEU A 186 7.96 9.37 8.74
C LEU A 186 6.79 10.22 8.28
N ASP A 187 5.62 9.61 8.05
CA ASP A 187 4.40 10.39 7.84
C ASP A 187 4.04 11.16 9.10
N CYS A 188 3.41 12.30 8.94
CA CYS A 188 3.08 13.24 10.02
C CYS A 188 2.11 12.68 11.09
N ASP A 189 1.54 11.50 10.84
CA ASP A 189 0.66 10.76 11.75
C ASP A 189 1.27 9.45 12.29
N HIS A 190 2.53 9.14 11.94
CA HIS A 190 3.23 7.93 12.38
C HIS A 190 4.24 8.25 13.49
N VAL A 191 3.86 7.99 14.73
CA VAL A 191 4.68 8.22 15.92
C VAL A 191 5.76 7.15 16.05
N PRO A 192 7.06 7.48 15.90
CA PRO A 192 8.11 6.50 16.03
C PRO A 192 8.36 6.11 17.49
N GLY A 193 8.60 4.83 17.71
CA GLY A 193 9.10 4.34 18.99
C GLY A 193 10.60 4.70 19.19
N PRO A 194 11.08 4.77 20.43
CA PRO A 194 12.44 5.23 20.72
C PRO A 194 13.54 4.36 20.10
N ARG A 195 13.22 3.10 19.75
CA ARG A 195 14.15 2.13 19.15
C ARG A 195 14.18 2.15 17.62
N PHE A 196 13.43 3.03 16.97
CA PHE A 196 13.29 3.03 15.50
C PHE A 196 14.63 3.08 14.77
N LEU A 197 15.51 4.04 15.13
CA LEU A 197 16.84 4.13 14.50
C LEU A 197 17.79 3.04 14.99
N GLU A 198 17.70 2.64 16.26
CA GLU A 198 18.49 1.53 16.82
C GLU A 198 18.26 0.22 16.05
N ALA A 199 17.01 -0.09 15.68
CA ALA A 199 16.64 -1.30 14.98
C ALA A 199 16.93 -1.25 13.46
N THR A 200 17.06 -0.05 12.86
CA THR A 200 17.16 0.09 11.40
C THR A 200 18.56 0.45 10.90
N VAL A 201 19.27 1.37 11.59
CA VAL A 201 20.52 1.97 11.08
C VAL A 201 21.65 0.94 10.93
N GLY A 202 21.72 -0.06 11.80
CA GLY A 202 22.76 -1.08 11.76
C GLY A 202 22.80 -1.92 10.48
N HIS A 203 21.70 -2.02 9.75
CA HIS A 203 21.63 -2.75 8.48
C HIS A 203 22.45 -2.08 7.35
N PHE A 204 22.70 -0.77 7.45
CA PHE A 204 23.48 0.00 6.47
C PHE A 204 25.00 -0.25 6.55
N ARG A 205 25.48 -1.09 7.46
CA ARG A 205 26.85 -1.64 7.39
C ARG A 205 27.07 -2.43 6.10
N ARG A 206 26.03 -3.07 5.60
CA ARG A 206 26.03 -3.62 4.25
C ARG A 206 25.93 -2.48 3.24
N ARG A 207 26.93 -2.37 2.37
CA ARG A 207 27.02 -1.27 1.40
C ARG A 207 25.97 -1.36 0.29
N ASP A 208 25.41 -2.54 0.05
CA ASP A 208 24.40 -2.83 -0.98
C ASP A 208 22.95 -2.53 -0.53
N VAL A 209 22.72 -2.15 0.73
CA VAL A 209 21.38 -1.82 1.24
C VAL A 209 21.02 -0.38 0.91
N ALA A 210 19.93 -0.20 0.13
CA ALA A 210 19.36 1.09 -0.21
C ALA A 210 18.42 1.59 0.86
N PHE A 211 17.55 0.72 1.39
CA PHE A 211 16.59 1.09 2.41
C PHE A 211 16.24 -0.04 3.36
N VAL A 212 15.73 0.36 4.53
CA VAL A 212 15.24 -0.51 5.59
C VAL A 212 13.80 -0.10 5.90
N GLN A 213 12.85 -1.00 5.67
CA GLN A 213 11.42 -0.79 5.90
C GLN A 213 10.99 -1.49 7.18
N SER A 214 10.16 -0.84 8.02
CA SER A 214 9.41 -1.47 9.10
C SER A 214 7.89 -1.39 8.85
N PRO A 215 7.06 -2.17 9.57
CA PRO A 215 5.60 -2.18 9.37
C PRO A 215 4.96 -0.82 9.59
N GLN A 216 3.86 -0.59 8.87
CA GLN A 216 2.86 0.40 9.29
C GLN A 216 1.88 -0.32 10.22
N TYR A 217 1.64 0.25 11.39
CA TYR A 217 0.68 -0.26 12.36
C TYR A 217 -0.38 0.81 12.63
N TYR A 218 -1.66 0.45 12.59
CA TYR A 218 -2.76 1.36 12.86
C TYR A 218 -3.17 1.30 14.33
N ALA A 219 -2.80 2.33 15.08
CA ALA A 219 -3.10 2.41 16.51
C ALA A 219 -4.59 2.58 16.81
N ASN A 220 -5.36 3.11 15.85
CA ASN A 220 -6.82 3.30 15.93
C ASN A 220 -7.63 2.12 15.38
N ALA A 221 -7.02 0.93 15.23
CA ALA A 221 -7.70 -0.25 14.67
C ALA A 221 -8.95 -0.67 15.47
N ASP A 222 -9.00 -0.37 16.76
CA ASP A 222 -10.12 -0.73 17.63
C ASP A 222 -11.24 0.33 17.68
N ASP A 223 -11.04 1.50 17.07
CA ASP A 223 -11.98 2.62 17.19
C ASP A 223 -13.28 2.38 16.42
N ASN A 224 -13.20 1.73 15.26
CA ASN A 224 -14.36 1.43 14.44
C ASN A 224 -14.13 0.24 13.49
N GLU A 225 -15.19 -0.16 12.78
CA GLU A 225 -15.17 -1.33 11.89
C GLU A 225 -14.31 -1.12 10.64
N VAL A 226 -14.28 0.10 10.07
CA VAL A 226 -13.45 0.42 8.88
C VAL A 226 -11.99 0.34 9.23
N ALA A 227 -11.57 1.01 10.32
CA ALA A 227 -10.19 1.00 10.79
C ALA A 227 -9.72 -0.43 11.11
N ARG A 228 -10.58 -1.23 11.77
CA ARG A 228 -10.28 -2.64 12.10
C ARG A 228 -10.13 -3.51 10.86
N ALA A 229 -11.01 -3.36 9.87
CA ALA A 229 -10.94 -4.13 8.63
C ALA A 229 -9.73 -3.71 7.79
N ALA A 230 -9.45 -2.40 7.67
CA ALA A 230 -8.26 -1.88 7.00
C ALA A 230 -6.98 -2.37 7.69
N TRP A 231 -6.94 -2.36 9.03
CA TRP A 231 -5.82 -2.92 9.79
C TRP A 231 -5.65 -4.43 9.52
N SER A 232 -6.72 -5.20 9.49
CA SER A 232 -6.67 -6.64 9.20
C SER A 232 -6.01 -6.93 7.83
N GLN A 233 -6.25 -6.09 6.82
CA GLN A 233 -5.56 -6.16 5.52
C GLN A 233 -4.06 -5.83 5.65
N GLN A 234 -3.72 -4.77 6.40
CA GLN A 234 -2.33 -4.38 6.64
C GLN A 234 -1.56 -5.43 7.45
N ALA A 235 -2.22 -6.07 8.43
CA ALA A 235 -1.61 -7.13 9.23
C ALA A 235 -1.22 -8.36 8.40
N LEU A 236 -2.02 -8.73 7.40
CA LEU A 236 -1.66 -9.78 6.44
C LEU A 236 -0.46 -9.35 5.59
N PHE A 237 -0.48 -8.09 5.09
CA PHE A 237 0.58 -7.57 4.24
C PHE A 237 1.91 -7.45 5.00
N PHE A 238 1.96 -6.71 6.10
CA PHE A 238 3.19 -6.52 6.88
C PHE A 238 3.59 -7.75 7.71
N GLY A 239 2.68 -8.69 7.88
CA GLY A 239 2.96 -10.01 8.45
C GLY A 239 3.62 -10.93 7.42
N SER A 240 2.84 -11.87 6.87
CA SER A 240 3.37 -12.96 6.04
C SER A 240 3.87 -12.52 4.68
N ILE A 241 3.20 -11.54 4.03
CA ILE A 241 3.60 -11.11 2.69
C ILE A 241 4.94 -10.35 2.74
N ALA A 242 5.10 -9.36 3.61
CA ALA A 242 6.33 -8.58 3.72
C ALA A 242 7.53 -9.44 4.19
N ASN A 243 7.31 -10.35 5.16
CA ASN A 243 8.32 -11.31 5.57
C ASN A 243 8.73 -12.24 4.41
N GLY A 244 7.76 -12.72 3.63
CA GLY A 244 8.03 -13.57 2.47
C GLY A 244 8.77 -12.81 1.37
N LYS A 245 8.38 -11.56 1.09
CA LYS A 245 9.09 -10.67 0.16
C LYS A 245 10.52 -10.39 0.62
N ALA A 246 10.75 -10.20 1.91
CA ALA A 246 12.08 -10.06 2.47
C ALA A 246 12.92 -11.33 2.25
N GLY A 247 12.34 -12.52 2.43
CA GLY A 247 12.98 -13.80 2.11
C GLY A 247 13.31 -13.98 0.62
N LEU A 248 12.69 -13.18 -0.25
CA LEU A 248 12.92 -13.15 -1.71
C LEU A 248 13.73 -11.91 -2.16
N ASP A 249 14.31 -11.12 -1.26
CA ASP A 249 14.94 -9.81 -1.52
C ASP A 249 14.05 -8.85 -2.33
N ALA A 250 12.73 -8.94 -2.16
CA ALA A 250 11.73 -8.25 -2.97
C ALA A 250 10.83 -7.30 -2.16
N MET A 251 11.21 -6.97 -0.92
CA MET A 251 10.46 -5.98 -0.13
C MET A 251 10.61 -4.60 -0.74
N PHE A 252 9.49 -3.95 -1.00
CA PHE A 252 9.46 -2.59 -1.53
C PHE A 252 9.16 -1.57 -0.43
N CYS A 253 9.46 -0.31 -0.72
CA CYS A 253 9.17 0.85 0.11
C CYS A 253 7.65 1.08 0.21
N CYS A 254 7.18 1.43 1.39
CA CYS A 254 5.76 1.69 1.68
C CYS A 254 5.50 3.15 2.11
N GLY A 255 6.38 4.06 1.74
CA GLY A 255 6.19 5.51 1.89
C GLY A 255 6.49 6.09 3.26
N THR A 256 6.45 5.31 4.35
CA THR A 256 6.71 5.76 5.72
C THR A 256 7.38 4.68 6.56
N ASN A 257 7.84 5.00 7.75
CA ASN A 257 8.52 4.08 8.68
C ASN A 257 9.74 3.41 8.04
N ILE A 258 10.51 4.19 7.32
CA ILE A 258 11.59 3.73 6.45
C ILE A 258 12.84 4.59 6.64
N VAL A 259 14.00 3.94 6.52
CA VAL A 259 15.30 4.63 6.46
C VAL A 259 15.95 4.32 5.14
N PHE A 260 16.47 5.34 4.46
CA PHE A 260 17.18 5.22 3.18
C PHE A 260 18.67 5.53 3.34
N ARG A 261 19.49 4.94 2.49
CA ARG A 261 20.84 5.41 2.20
C ARG A 261 20.76 6.61 1.25
N ARG A 262 21.28 7.76 1.65
CA ARG A 262 21.27 8.99 0.83
C ARG A 262 21.88 8.75 -0.56
N ALA A 263 23.05 8.13 -0.65
CA ALA A 263 23.70 7.85 -1.94
C ALA A 263 22.86 6.97 -2.88
N ALA A 264 21.98 6.12 -2.35
CA ALA A 264 21.04 5.35 -3.16
C ALA A 264 19.92 6.23 -3.71
N LEU A 265 19.37 7.15 -2.89
CA LEU A 265 18.39 8.13 -3.34
C LEU A 265 18.96 9.07 -4.42
N GLU A 266 20.15 9.62 -4.20
CA GLU A 266 20.83 10.51 -5.15
C GLU A 266 21.09 9.80 -6.49
N ARG A 267 21.56 8.53 -6.45
CA ARG A 267 21.77 7.73 -7.65
C ARG A 267 20.49 7.43 -8.41
N ALA A 268 19.36 7.26 -7.72
CA ALA A 268 18.04 7.06 -8.33
C ALA A 268 17.42 8.35 -8.87
N GLY A 269 18.05 9.52 -8.64
CA GLY A 269 17.54 10.85 -9.00
C GLY A 269 16.47 11.38 -8.04
N GLY A 270 16.44 10.91 -6.79
CA GLY A 270 15.44 11.25 -5.77
C GLY A 270 14.14 10.45 -5.90
N PHE A 271 13.10 10.97 -5.26
CA PHE A 271 11.74 10.39 -5.34
C PHE A 271 11.06 10.79 -6.65
N PRO A 272 10.40 9.87 -7.38
CA PRO A 272 9.61 10.20 -8.55
C PRO A 272 8.47 11.18 -8.20
N GLU A 273 8.33 12.28 -8.93
CA GLU A 273 7.34 13.33 -8.64
C GLU A 273 6.10 13.27 -9.54
N ASP A 274 6.14 12.44 -10.57
CA ASP A 274 5.10 12.29 -11.60
C ASP A 274 4.16 11.10 -11.36
N THR A 275 4.30 10.43 -10.23
CA THR A 275 3.50 9.27 -9.82
C THR A 275 2.80 9.51 -8.47
N VAL A 276 1.72 8.76 -8.22
CA VAL A 276 0.99 8.79 -6.93
C VAL A 276 1.42 7.69 -5.95
N THR A 277 2.36 6.83 -6.36
CA THR A 277 3.03 5.80 -5.55
C THR A 277 4.53 5.89 -5.79
N GLU A 278 5.09 7.03 -5.38
CA GLU A 278 6.50 7.37 -5.51
C GLU A 278 7.41 6.35 -4.84
N ASP A 279 6.94 5.76 -3.75
CA ASP A 279 7.60 4.73 -2.97
C ASP A 279 7.75 3.40 -3.72
N PHE A 280 6.67 2.93 -4.35
CA PHE A 280 6.68 1.70 -5.14
C PHE A 280 7.60 1.86 -6.36
N GLU A 281 7.49 2.97 -7.10
CA GLU A 281 8.30 3.26 -8.28
C GLU A 281 9.78 3.45 -7.92
N LEU A 282 10.10 4.19 -6.85
CA LEU A 282 11.45 4.32 -6.33
C LEU A 282 12.08 2.95 -6.03
N SER A 283 11.29 2.05 -5.42
CA SER A 283 11.77 0.70 -5.13
C SER A 283 12.11 -0.09 -6.38
N VAL A 284 11.31 0.04 -7.46
CA VAL A 284 11.61 -0.57 -8.76
C VAL A 284 12.93 -0.05 -9.31
N ARG A 285 13.15 1.28 -9.26
CA ARG A 285 14.39 1.92 -9.75
C ARG A 285 15.61 1.44 -8.94
N LEU A 286 15.53 1.46 -7.62
CA LEU A 286 16.61 1.01 -6.74
C LEU A 286 16.97 -0.46 -6.95
N HIS A 287 15.97 -1.35 -7.01
CA HIS A 287 16.24 -2.78 -7.24
C HIS A 287 16.73 -3.07 -8.66
N ALA A 288 16.31 -2.29 -9.67
CA ALA A 288 16.83 -2.41 -11.04
C ALA A 288 18.30 -1.99 -11.15
N ASP A 289 18.75 -1.07 -10.28
CA ASP A 289 20.15 -0.63 -10.12
C ASP A 289 21.00 -1.59 -9.27
N GLY A 290 20.42 -2.73 -8.84
CA GLY A 290 21.12 -3.75 -8.06
C GLY A 290 21.17 -3.50 -6.56
N TRP A 291 20.56 -2.43 -6.06
CA TRP A 291 20.42 -2.19 -4.62
C TRP A 291 19.51 -3.25 -3.99
N LYS A 292 19.68 -3.46 -2.68
CA LYS A 292 18.84 -4.36 -1.87
C LYS A 292 18.04 -3.60 -0.84
N SER A 293 16.93 -4.20 -0.44
CA SER A 293 16.11 -3.76 0.67
C SER A 293 16.19 -4.71 1.86
N VAL A 294 15.91 -4.17 3.05
CA VAL A 294 15.77 -4.96 4.27
C VAL A 294 14.40 -4.68 4.87
N TYR A 295 13.75 -5.71 5.36
CA TYR A 295 12.53 -5.59 6.16
C TYR A 295 12.83 -5.95 7.62
N VAL A 296 12.49 -5.04 8.54
CA VAL A 296 12.57 -5.27 9.99
C VAL A 296 11.17 -5.61 10.47
N PRO A 297 10.86 -6.88 10.79
CA PRO A 297 9.53 -7.31 11.20
C PRO A 297 9.25 -6.96 12.67
N GLU A 298 9.31 -5.68 12.97
CA GLU A 298 9.01 -5.11 14.29
C GLU A 298 8.24 -3.81 14.09
N VAL A 299 7.14 -3.63 14.82
CA VAL A 299 6.39 -2.36 14.83
C VAL A 299 7.23 -1.33 15.55
N LEU A 300 7.86 -0.45 14.77
CA LEU A 300 8.76 0.60 15.24
C LEU A 300 8.14 2.00 15.19
N ALA A 301 6.99 2.12 14.53
CA ALA A 301 6.18 3.35 14.51
C ALA A 301 4.70 2.99 14.38
N GLN A 302 3.84 3.84 14.91
CA GLN A 302 2.39 3.64 14.95
C GLN A 302 1.68 4.85 14.36
N GLY A 303 0.79 4.62 13.41
CA GLY A 303 0.05 5.64 12.70
C GLY A 303 -1.46 5.49 12.83
N LEU A 304 -2.19 6.30 12.07
CA LEU A 304 -3.63 6.27 12.00
C LEU A 304 -4.09 5.62 10.68
N GLY A 305 -4.89 4.58 10.78
CA GLY A 305 -5.62 4.01 9.65
C GLY A 305 -6.82 4.87 9.25
N PRO A 306 -7.45 4.55 8.10
CA PRO A 306 -8.66 5.25 7.65
C PRO A 306 -9.79 5.07 8.68
N GLU A 307 -10.41 6.19 9.08
CA GLU A 307 -11.46 6.19 10.09
C GLU A 307 -12.86 6.02 9.49
N ASP A 308 -13.01 6.27 8.19
CA ASP A 308 -14.28 6.22 7.47
C ASP A 308 -14.13 5.62 6.06
N MET A 309 -15.26 5.34 5.40
CA MET A 309 -15.27 4.77 4.06
C MET A 309 -14.68 5.69 2.99
N PRO A 310 -14.95 7.01 2.93
CA PRO A 310 -14.30 7.90 1.99
C PRO A 310 -12.77 7.90 2.09
N SER A 311 -12.23 7.94 3.31
CA SER A 311 -10.78 7.88 3.55
C SER A 311 -10.19 6.54 3.09
N TYR A 312 -10.87 5.42 3.39
CA TYR A 312 -10.48 4.10 2.91
C TYR A 312 -10.50 4.03 1.37
N VAL A 313 -11.59 4.46 0.75
CA VAL A 313 -11.74 4.48 -0.72
C VAL A 313 -10.68 5.38 -1.37
N SER A 314 -10.42 6.57 -0.82
CA SER A 314 -9.37 7.47 -1.32
C SER A 314 -7.99 6.81 -1.28
N GLN A 315 -7.66 6.12 -0.19
CA GLN A 315 -6.41 5.39 -0.03
C GLN A 315 -6.30 4.24 -1.05
N GLN A 316 -7.37 3.44 -1.23
CA GLN A 316 -7.39 2.34 -2.19
C GLN A 316 -7.32 2.84 -3.65
N LEU A 317 -7.98 3.95 -3.99
CA LEU A 317 -7.89 4.60 -5.31
C LEU A 317 -6.44 5.01 -5.62
N ARG A 318 -5.75 5.63 -4.66
CA ARG A 318 -4.36 6.05 -4.81
C ARG A 318 -3.45 4.84 -5.06
N TRP A 319 -3.53 3.81 -4.21
CA TRP A 319 -2.70 2.61 -4.34
C TRP A 319 -2.99 1.84 -5.62
N SER A 320 -4.28 1.60 -5.93
CA SER A 320 -4.69 0.92 -7.16
C SER A 320 -4.18 1.66 -8.40
N ARG A 321 -4.39 2.98 -8.45
CA ARG A 321 -3.97 3.81 -9.58
C ARG A 321 -2.47 3.76 -9.80
N GLY A 322 -1.69 3.95 -8.72
CA GLY A 322 -0.23 3.95 -8.80
C GLY A 322 0.33 2.58 -9.19
N CYS A 323 -0.09 1.52 -8.50
CA CYS A 323 0.38 0.16 -8.78
C CYS A 323 0.06 -0.29 -10.22
N ILE A 324 -1.18 -0.10 -10.70
CA ILE A 324 -1.56 -0.46 -12.08
C ILE A 324 -0.75 0.36 -13.09
N SER A 325 -0.55 1.66 -12.85
CA SER A 325 0.25 2.52 -13.74
C SER A 325 1.73 2.17 -13.76
N ALA A 326 2.25 1.53 -12.71
CA ALA A 326 3.65 1.09 -12.63
C ALA A 326 3.92 -0.23 -13.40
N ILE A 327 2.90 -0.98 -13.84
CA ILE A 327 3.10 -2.25 -14.57
C ILE A 327 4.03 -2.09 -15.79
N PRO A 328 3.86 -1.09 -16.67
CA PRO A 328 4.78 -0.90 -17.81
C PRO A 328 6.23 -0.62 -17.39
N LEU A 329 6.42 0.13 -16.30
CA LEU A 329 7.75 0.39 -15.74
C LEU A 329 8.41 -0.91 -15.28
N VAL A 330 7.68 -1.74 -14.52
CA VAL A 330 8.17 -3.03 -14.03
C VAL A 330 8.57 -3.96 -15.19
N LEU A 331 7.73 -4.02 -16.25
CA LEU A 331 8.00 -4.86 -17.43
C LEU A 331 9.26 -4.42 -18.18
N ARG A 332 9.49 -3.10 -18.31
CA ARG A 332 10.64 -2.52 -19.04
C ARG A 332 11.91 -2.41 -18.18
N SER A 333 11.81 -2.53 -16.87
CA SER A 333 12.93 -2.39 -15.95
C SER A 333 13.93 -3.55 -16.09
N ARG A 334 15.21 -3.32 -15.70
CA ARG A 334 16.27 -4.34 -15.68
C ARG A 334 16.24 -5.22 -14.42
N LEU A 335 15.06 -5.43 -13.85
CA LEU A 335 14.89 -6.29 -12.69
C LEU A 335 15.21 -7.76 -13.04
N PRO A 336 15.90 -8.50 -12.15
CA PRO A 336 15.96 -9.96 -12.21
C PRO A 336 14.55 -10.55 -12.25
N LEU A 337 14.35 -11.67 -12.96
CA LEU A 337 13.01 -12.26 -13.18
C LEU A 337 12.23 -12.47 -11.88
N ARG A 338 12.91 -12.97 -10.83
CA ARG A 338 12.29 -13.16 -9.50
C ARG A 338 11.68 -11.87 -8.95
N LEU A 339 12.43 -10.76 -8.99
CA LEU A 339 11.96 -9.46 -8.53
C LEU A 339 10.86 -8.92 -9.43
N ARG A 340 11.03 -9.02 -10.75
CA ARG A 340 10.02 -8.59 -11.73
C ARG A 340 8.68 -9.28 -11.47
N LEU A 341 8.68 -10.61 -11.26
CA LEU A 341 7.47 -11.34 -10.92
C LEU A 341 6.85 -10.87 -9.60
N GLN A 342 7.65 -10.66 -8.55
CA GLN A 342 7.17 -10.16 -7.27
C GLN A 342 6.56 -8.75 -7.36
N TYR A 343 7.13 -7.87 -8.18
CA TYR A 343 6.58 -6.55 -8.45
C TYR A 343 5.29 -6.62 -9.28
N LEU A 344 5.26 -7.46 -10.33
CA LEU A 344 4.05 -7.67 -11.16
C LEU A 344 2.89 -8.22 -10.33
N LEU A 345 3.13 -9.21 -9.48
CA LEU A 345 2.10 -9.75 -8.57
C LEU A 345 1.55 -8.67 -7.64
N SER A 346 2.41 -7.78 -7.11
CA SER A 346 1.95 -6.69 -6.26
C SER A 346 1.19 -5.61 -7.04
N ALA A 347 1.69 -5.25 -8.23
CA ALA A 347 1.09 -4.21 -9.07
C ALA A 347 -0.25 -4.67 -9.66
N SER A 348 -0.37 -5.94 -10.07
CA SER A 348 -1.60 -6.51 -10.63
C SER A 348 -2.63 -6.94 -9.60
N TYR A 349 -2.30 -6.92 -8.29
CA TYR A 349 -3.25 -7.28 -7.23
C TYR A 349 -4.60 -6.57 -7.40
N PHE A 350 -4.59 -5.27 -7.66
CA PHE A 350 -5.82 -4.48 -7.79
C PHE A 350 -6.70 -4.84 -9.00
N LEU A 351 -6.21 -5.67 -9.93
CA LEU A 351 -7.01 -6.19 -11.05
C LEU A 351 -8.06 -7.23 -10.59
N TYR A 352 -8.02 -7.69 -9.32
CA TYR A 352 -9.05 -8.56 -8.75
C TYR A 352 -10.47 -7.98 -8.90
N GLY A 353 -10.60 -6.66 -9.03
CA GLY A 353 -11.87 -6.00 -9.29
C GLY A 353 -12.56 -6.49 -10.57
N TRP A 354 -11.78 -6.83 -11.61
CA TRP A 354 -12.30 -7.41 -12.85
C TRP A 354 -12.80 -8.83 -12.63
N THR A 355 -12.12 -9.66 -11.84
CA THR A 355 -12.57 -11.03 -11.57
C THR A 355 -13.86 -11.04 -10.78
N LEU A 356 -14.01 -10.15 -9.80
CA LEU A 356 -15.28 -10.00 -9.07
C LEU A 356 -16.41 -9.52 -9.99
N LEU A 357 -16.14 -8.58 -10.91
CA LEU A 357 -17.12 -8.14 -11.89
C LEU A 357 -17.55 -9.32 -12.78
N VAL A 358 -16.60 -10.12 -13.28
CA VAL A 358 -16.89 -11.33 -14.08
C VAL A 358 -17.79 -12.28 -13.31
N TYR A 359 -17.46 -12.58 -12.05
CA TYR A 359 -18.26 -13.49 -11.22
C TYR A 359 -19.68 -12.98 -10.97
N MET A 360 -19.89 -11.68 -10.83
CA MET A 360 -21.22 -11.09 -10.72
C MET A 360 -22.01 -11.13 -12.03
N LEU A 361 -21.31 -11.04 -13.18
CA LEU A 361 -21.94 -11.14 -14.51
C LEU A 361 -22.43 -12.56 -14.83
N MET A 362 -21.81 -13.62 -14.29
CA MET A 362 -22.22 -14.99 -14.59
C MET A 362 -23.68 -15.32 -14.20
N PRO A 363 -24.10 -15.08 -12.94
CA PRO A 363 -25.49 -15.29 -12.55
C PRO A 363 -26.46 -14.38 -13.31
N LEU A 364 -26.10 -13.12 -13.58
CA LEU A 364 -26.93 -12.21 -14.37
C LEU A 364 -27.17 -12.71 -15.80
N ALA A 365 -26.10 -13.18 -16.47
CA ALA A 365 -26.21 -13.73 -17.83
C ALA A 365 -27.07 -15.00 -17.85
N ARG A 366 -26.96 -15.86 -16.86
CA ARG A 366 -27.80 -17.07 -16.74
C ARG A 366 -29.27 -16.73 -16.54
N ILE A 367 -29.57 -15.80 -15.65
CA ILE A 367 -30.95 -15.43 -15.31
C ILE A 367 -31.60 -14.66 -16.46
N ALA A 368 -30.91 -13.64 -17.02
CA ALA A 368 -31.51 -12.74 -18.02
C ALA A 368 -31.57 -13.33 -19.42
N PHE A 369 -30.58 -14.16 -19.81
CA PHE A 369 -30.43 -14.62 -21.20
C PHE A 369 -30.39 -16.15 -21.36
N GLY A 370 -30.46 -16.89 -20.25
CA GLY A 370 -30.29 -18.35 -20.27
C GLY A 370 -28.86 -18.80 -20.57
N TRP A 371 -27.91 -17.88 -20.70
CA TRP A 371 -26.52 -18.19 -21.03
C TRP A 371 -25.78 -18.75 -19.81
N GLN A 372 -25.06 -19.81 -20.01
CA GLN A 372 -24.22 -20.39 -18.96
C GLN A 372 -22.79 -20.57 -19.47
N PRO A 373 -21.77 -20.23 -18.64
CA PRO A 373 -20.38 -20.35 -19.05
C PRO A 373 -19.96 -21.82 -19.25
N VAL A 374 -20.40 -22.71 -18.38
CA VAL A 374 -19.99 -24.13 -18.36
C VAL A 374 -21.17 -25.00 -18.77
N ALA A 375 -20.99 -25.81 -19.83
CA ALA A 375 -21.95 -26.81 -20.30
C ALA A 375 -21.72 -28.17 -19.64
N SER A 376 -22.71 -29.05 -19.79
CA SER A 376 -22.63 -30.49 -19.42
C SER A 376 -22.14 -30.74 -17.98
N ALA A 377 -22.47 -29.83 -17.05
CA ALA A 377 -22.12 -29.94 -15.64
C ALA A 377 -23.38 -29.91 -14.78
N SER A 378 -23.55 -30.89 -13.90
CA SER A 378 -24.52 -30.78 -12.81
C SER A 378 -23.96 -29.86 -11.71
N ALA A 379 -24.83 -29.33 -10.84
CA ALA A 379 -24.39 -28.58 -9.66
C ALA A 379 -23.44 -29.39 -8.76
N ALA A 380 -23.70 -30.69 -8.61
CA ALA A 380 -22.85 -31.57 -7.83
C ALA A 380 -21.48 -31.78 -8.47
N ASP A 381 -21.42 -31.98 -9.81
CA ASP A 381 -20.16 -32.10 -10.55
C ASP A 381 -19.33 -30.80 -10.45
N PHE A 382 -19.97 -29.65 -10.62
CA PHE A 382 -19.29 -28.35 -10.43
C PHE A 382 -18.75 -28.18 -9.01
N LEU A 383 -19.56 -28.44 -7.98
CA LEU A 383 -19.15 -28.28 -6.59
C LEU A 383 -18.02 -29.25 -6.22
N LEU A 384 -18.04 -30.48 -6.72
CA LEU A 384 -16.98 -31.47 -6.47
C LEU A 384 -15.61 -30.97 -6.93
N HIS A 385 -15.56 -30.25 -8.03
CA HIS A 385 -14.30 -29.75 -8.60
C HIS A 385 -13.94 -28.36 -8.10
N PHE A 386 -14.91 -27.46 -8.01
CA PHE A 386 -14.68 -26.07 -7.64
C PHE A 386 -14.47 -25.86 -6.13
N ALA A 387 -15.28 -26.53 -5.28
CA ALA A 387 -15.25 -26.25 -3.85
C ALA A 387 -13.89 -26.56 -3.19
N PRO A 388 -13.18 -27.68 -3.48
CA PRO A 388 -11.85 -27.91 -2.92
C PRO A 388 -10.85 -26.81 -3.31
N TYR A 389 -10.81 -26.42 -4.57
CA TYR A 389 -9.96 -25.32 -5.07
C TYR A 389 -10.24 -24.01 -4.34
N PHE A 390 -11.50 -23.62 -4.26
CA PHE A 390 -11.95 -22.37 -3.66
C PHE A 390 -11.70 -22.32 -2.15
N LEU A 391 -12.12 -23.38 -1.43
CA LEU A 391 -11.98 -23.45 0.03
C LEU A 391 -10.51 -23.50 0.46
N LEU A 392 -9.68 -24.29 -0.22
CA LEU A 392 -8.25 -24.37 0.08
C LEU A 392 -7.52 -23.03 -0.21
N SER A 393 -7.95 -22.30 -1.23
CA SER A 393 -7.45 -20.95 -1.50
C SER A 393 -7.76 -19.99 -0.35
N ILE A 394 -8.99 -20.01 0.18
CA ILE A 394 -9.38 -19.20 1.36
C ILE A 394 -8.60 -19.64 2.60
N VAL A 395 -8.55 -20.95 2.87
CA VAL A 395 -7.82 -21.51 4.02
C VAL A 395 -6.34 -21.11 3.96
N SER A 396 -5.73 -21.10 2.77
CA SER A 396 -4.33 -20.70 2.60
C SER A 396 -4.08 -19.24 3.02
N VAL A 397 -5.01 -18.33 2.73
CA VAL A 397 -4.95 -16.92 3.17
C VAL A 397 -5.14 -16.82 4.69
N ALA A 398 -6.13 -17.54 5.25
CA ALA A 398 -6.40 -17.53 6.69
C ALA A 398 -5.21 -18.05 7.51
N VAL A 399 -4.61 -19.16 7.07
CA VAL A 399 -3.42 -19.73 7.71
C VAL A 399 -2.21 -18.81 7.58
N ALA A 400 -1.96 -18.26 6.39
CA ALA A 400 -0.88 -17.29 6.19
C ALA A 400 -1.05 -16.03 7.06
N GLY A 401 -2.28 -15.59 7.26
CA GLY A 401 -2.62 -14.44 8.09
C GLY A 401 -2.54 -14.70 9.60
N PHE A 402 -2.27 -15.93 10.04
CA PHE A 402 -2.30 -16.32 11.46
C PHE A 402 -3.58 -15.88 12.19
N GLY A 403 -4.72 -15.92 11.50
CA GLY A 403 -6.03 -15.52 12.02
C GLY A 403 -6.27 -14.00 12.06
N THR A 404 -5.35 -13.17 11.57
CA THR A 404 -5.53 -11.70 11.55
C THR A 404 -6.42 -11.22 10.40
N TYR A 405 -6.49 -11.97 9.29
CA TYR A 405 -7.32 -11.61 8.14
C TYR A 405 -8.76 -12.07 8.34
N THR A 406 -9.68 -11.13 8.51
CA THR A 406 -11.07 -11.38 8.86
C THR A 406 -11.99 -11.37 7.65
N PHE A 407 -13.19 -12.00 7.77
CA PHE A 407 -14.22 -11.91 6.74
C PHE A 407 -14.66 -10.45 6.47
N THR A 408 -14.69 -9.59 7.49
CA THR A 408 -14.97 -8.16 7.31
C THR A 408 -13.92 -7.48 6.44
N ALA A 409 -12.64 -7.81 6.62
CA ALA A 409 -11.56 -7.29 5.78
C ALA A 409 -11.69 -7.75 4.33
N PHE A 410 -12.06 -9.01 4.11
CA PHE A 410 -12.36 -9.55 2.79
C PHE A 410 -13.56 -8.84 2.14
N ALA A 411 -14.68 -8.70 2.87
CA ALA A 411 -15.89 -8.03 2.37
C ALA A 411 -15.64 -6.56 2.05
N LEU A 412 -14.83 -5.85 2.87
CA LEU A 412 -14.41 -4.47 2.60
C LEU A 412 -13.59 -4.38 1.31
N ALA A 413 -12.65 -5.29 1.09
CA ALA A 413 -11.89 -5.36 -0.16
C ALA A 413 -12.81 -5.64 -1.36
N ALA A 414 -13.69 -6.63 -1.25
CA ALA A 414 -14.64 -7.00 -2.31
C ALA A 414 -15.57 -5.84 -2.67
N THR A 415 -16.06 -5.07 -1.69
CA THR A 415 -16.89 -3.87 -1.91
C THR A 415 -16.14 -2.78 -2.69
N SER A 416 -14.81 -2.82 -2.70
CA SER A 416 -13.98 -1.88 -3.45
C SER A 416 -13.61 -2.37 -4.87
N PHE A 417 -14.24 -3.44 -5.39
CA PHE A 417 -13.91 -4.03 -6.71
C PHE A 417 -13.89 -3.02 -7.86
N TRP A 418 -14.84 -2.08 -7.86
CA TRP A 418 -14.98 -1.06 -8.88
C TRP A 418 -13.77 -0.12 -8.99
N ILE A 419 -12.99 0.02 -7.90
CA ILE A 419 -11.78 0.84 -7.87
C ILE A 419 -10.74 0.27 -8.84
N GLY A 420 -10.50 -1.05 -8.79
CA GLY A 420 -9.59 -1.72 -9.71
C GLY A 420 -10.01 -1.58 -11.18
N VAL A 421 -11.31 -1.75 -11.46
CA VAL A 421 -11.90 -1.56 -12.80
C VAL A 421 -11.69 -0.11 -13.28
N LEU A 422 -12.09 0.87 -12.46
CA LEU A 422 -11.96 2.29 -12.79
C LEU A 422 -10.50 2.70 -13.02
N CYS A 423 -9.59 2.26 -12.15
CA CYS A 423 -8.17 2.60 -12.24
C CYS A 423 -7.52 1.96 -13.46
N THR A 424 -7.92 0.74 -13.84
CA THR A 424 -7.46 0.09 -15.08
C THR A 424 -7.89 0.90 -16.31
N VAL A 425 -9.18 1.24 -16.40
CA VAL A 425 -9.71 2.03 -17.52
C VAL A 425 -9.00 3.39 -17.61
N ARG A 426 -8.84 4.09 -16.47
CA ARG A 426 -8.11 5.38 -16.43
C ARG A 426 -6.64 5.24 -16.81
N ALA A 427 -5.98 4.12 -16.47
CA ALA A 427 -4.60 3.87 -16.84
C ALA A 427 -4.47 3.62 -18.35
N LEU A 428 -5.35 2.82 -18.95
CA LEU A 428 -5.39 2.56 -20.39
C LEU A 428 -5.66 3.84 -21.19
N LEU A 429 -6.54 4.71 -20.68
CA LEU A 429 -6.85 6.02 -21.27
C LEU A 429 -5.77 7.07 -20.98
N ARG A 430 -4.66 6.72 -20.32
CA ARG A 430 -3.53 7.61 -19.97
C ARG A 430 -3.97 8.88 -19.24
N ARG A 431 -5.09 8.85 -18.50
CA ARG A 431 -5.54 10.02 -17.73
C ARG A 431 -4.57 10.30 -16.59
N PRO A 432 -4.17 11.58 -16.36
CA PRO A 432 -3.24 11.91 -15.28
C PRO A 432 -3.81 11.51 -13.92
N ALA A 433 -2.95 11.01 -13.04
CA ALA A 433 -3.29 10.77 -11.64
C ALA A 433 -3.07 12.08 -10.86
N ARG A 434 -4.06 12.51 -10.06
CA ARG A 434 -3.92 13.62 -9.13
C ARG A 434 -3.74 13.06 -7.72
N PHE A 435 -2.75 13.57 -7.01
CA PHE A 435 -2.58 13.25 -5.59
C PHE A 435 -3.68 13.94 -4.79
N VAL A 436 -4.44 13.17 -4.03
CA VAL A 436 -5.45 13.68 -3.11
C VAL A 436 -5.03 13.27 -1.70
N VAL A 437 -4.84 14.24 -0.83
CA VAL A 437 -4.54 13.99 0.59
C VAL A 437 -5.75 13.31 1.25
N THR A 438 -5.52 12.23 1.96
CA THR A 438 -6.58 11.54 2.71
C THR A 438 -6.96 12.42 3.93
N PRO A 439 -8.21 12.88 4.07
CA PRO A 439 -8.63 13.66 5.23
C PRO A 439 -8.39 12.88 6.52
N LYS A 440 -7.81 13.54 7.53
CA LYS A 440 -7.55 12.95 8.86
C LYS A 440 -8.66 13.28 9.88
N ARG A 441 -9.69 14.02 9.46
CA ARG A 441 -10.93 14.26 10.22
C ARG A 441 -12.07 13.78 9.36
N GLY A 442 -12.49 12.53 9.56
CA GLY A 442 -13.63 11.96 8.85
C GLY A 442 -14.94 12.42 9.49
N ASP A 443 -15.88 12.90 8.68
CA ASP A 443 -17.29 12.97 9.08
C ASP A 443 -17.82 11.56 9.24
N VAL A 444 -18.12 11.17 10.47
CA VAL A 444 -18.56 9.81 10.84
C VAL A 444 -20.06 9.68 10.61
N GLY A 445 -20.53 10.12 9.45
CA GLY A 445 -21.94 10.13 9.07
C GLY A 445 -22.31 9.03 8.07
N TRP A 446 -23.55 9.10 7.60
CA TRP A 446 -24.07 8.26 6.54
C TRP A 446 -23.41 8.62 5.19
N GLN A 447 -22.66 7.69 4.58
CA GLN A 447 -21.76 7.95 3.44
C GLN A 447 -21.98 6.96 2.29
N PRO A 448 -23.22 6.79 1.78
CA PRO A 448 -23.54 5.80 0.74
C PRO A 448 -22.80 6.08 -0.57
N ALA A 449 -22.46 7.34 -0.86
CA ALA A 449 -21.75 7.72 -2.07
C ALA A 449 -20.39 7.03 -2.20
N ALA A 450 -19.70 6.77 -1.10
CA ALA A 450 -18.40 6.07 -1.11
C ALA A 450 -18.50 4.60 -1.57
N VAL A 451 -19.69 3.98 -1.44
CA VAL A 451 -19.93 2.58 -1.79
C VAL A 451 -21.04 2.42 -2.85
N ALA A 452 -21.48 3.52 -3.45
CA ALA A 452 -22.59 3.53 -4.41
C ALA A 452 -22.46 2.50 -5.54
N PRO A 453 -21.28 2.30 -6.20
CA PRO A 453 -21.16 1.29 -7.25
C PRO A 453 -21.44 -0.12 -6.74
N SER A 454 -21.07 -0.42 -5.49
CA SER A 454 -21.29 -1.75 -4.90
C SER A 454 -22.74 -1.95 -4.46
N LEU A 455 -23.41 -0.88 -4.01
CA LEU A 455 -24.84 -0.91 -3.71
C LEU A 455 -25.67 -1.10 -4.99
N VAL A 456 -25.29 -0.43 -6.09
CA VAL A 456 -25.93 -0.61 -7.40
C VAL A 456 -25.74 -2.05 -7.87
N ALA A 457 -24.51 -2.60 -7.80
CA ALA A 457 -24.25 -3.97 -8.19
C ALA A 457 -25.08 -4.97 -7.38
N ALA A 458 -25.14 -4.81 -6.07
CA ALA A 458 -25.97 -5.65 -5.20
C ALA A 458 -27.47 -5.52 -5.52
N GLY A 459 -27.95 -4.29 -5.75
CA GLY A 459 -29.32 -4.02 -6.14
C GLY A 459 -29.71 -4.69 -7.46
N VAL A 460 -28.83 -4.62 -8.48
CA VAL A 460 -29.03 -5.30 -9.77
C VAL A 460 -29.07 -6.81 -9.60
N LEU A 461 -28.14 -7.38 -8.83
CA LEU A 461 -28.12 -8.83 -8.53
C LEU A 461 -29.43 -9.27 -7.85
N VAL A 462 -29.93 -8.51 -6.87
CA VAL A 462 -31.16 -8.84 -6.16
C VAL A 462 -32.38 -8.69 -7.08
N ALA A 463 -32.48 -7.59 -7.85
CA ALA A 463 -33.60 -7.34 -8.74
C ALA A 463 -33.72 -8.41 -9.85
N VAL A 464 -32.60 -8.73 -10.52
CA VAL A 464 -32.56 -9.77 -11.56
C VAL A 464 -32.85 -11.15 -10.97
N SER A 465 -32.36 -11.45 -9.77
CA SER A 465 -32.68 -12.70 -9.06
C SER A 465 -34.16 -12.83 -8.75
N GLY A 466 -34.79 -11.75 -8.25
CA GLY A 466 -36.24 -11.72 -7.98
C GLY A 466 -37.03 -11.92 -9.28
N TRP A 467 -36.65 -11.25 -10.37
CA TRP A 467 -37.28 -11.45 -11.68
C TRP A 467 -37.16 -12.89 -12.16
N GLY A 468 -35.96 -13.51 -12.05
CA GLY A 468 -35.74 -14.88 -12.48
C GLY A 468 -36.56 -15.90 -11.70
N LEU A 469 -36.68 -15.72 -10.38
CA LEU A 469 -37.51 -16.59 -9.53
C LEU A 469 -39.01 -16.53 -9.87
N LEU A 470 -39.49 -15.36 -10.32
CA LEU A 470 -40.89 -15.17 -10.67
C LEU A 470 -41.25 -15.71 -12.06
N HIS A 471 -40.29 -15.74 -13.01
CA HIS A 471 -40.58 -16.05 -14.40
C HIS A 471 -40.07 -17.42 -14.87
N ASP A 472 -38.95 -17.91 -14.31
CA ASP A 472 -38.31 -19.19 -14.74
C ASP A 472 -37.57 -19.84 -13.55
N PRO A 473 -38.29 -20.44 -12.57
CA PRO A 473 -37.66 -21.04 -11.38
C PRO A 473 -37.03 -22.43 -11.66
N THR A 474 -36.25 -22.53 -12.73
CA THR A 474 -35.50 -23.75 -13.07
C THR A 474 -34.33 -23.99 -12.11
N PRO A 475 -33.84 -25.23 -11.96
CA PRO A 475 -32.67 -25.52 -11.12
C PRO A 475 -31.43 -24.69 -11.49
N GLY A 476 -31.24 -24.37 -12.77
CA GLY A 476 -30.15 -23.53 -13.24
C GLY A 476 -30.28 -22.08 -12.79
N VAL A 477 -31.51 -21.55 -12.77
CA VAL A 477 -31.79 -20.18 -12.26
C VAL A 477 -31.66 -20.17 -10.74
N LEU A 478 -32.14 -21.18 -10.02
CA LEU A 478 -31.96 -21.28 -8.56
C LEU A 478 -30.49 -21.28 -8.15
N ASN A 479 -29.65 -22.02 -8.88
CA ASN A 479 -28.21 -22.02 -8.66
C ASN A 479 -27.60 -20.63 -8.91
N ALA A 480 -27.98 -19.95 -9.99
CA ALA A 480 -27.52 -18.59 -10.30
C ALA A 480 -27.96 -17.58 -9.23
N VAL A 481 -29.20 -17.68 -8.73
CA VAL A 481 -29.71 -16.87 -7.63
C VAL A 481 -28.91 -17.10 -6.33
N ALA A 482 -28.53 -18.33 -6.02
CA ALA A 482 -27.69 -18.62 -4.86
C ALA A 482 -26.31 -17.92 -4.96
N PHE A 483 -25.67 -17.94 -6.12
CA PHE A 483 -24.42 -17.19 -6.35
C PHE A 483 -24.64 -15.68 -6.28
N ALA A 484 -25.70 -15.16 -6.88
CA ALA A 484 -26.03 -13.73 -6.78
C ALA A 484 -26.27 -13.28 -5.33
N ALA A 485 -26.95 -14.13 -4.54
CA ALA A 485 -27.18 -13.87 -3.11
C ALA A 485 -25.88 -13.82 -2.30
N VAL A 486 -24.94 -14.73 -2.54
CA VAL A 486 -23.61 -14.72 -1.91
C VAL A 486 -22.85 -13.44 -2.25
N HIS A 487 -22.79 -13.05 -3.53
CA HIS A 487 -22.12 -11.81 -3.94
C HIS A 487 -22.79 -10.57 -3.32
N SER A 488 -24.13 -10.51 -3.34
CA SER A 488 -24.88 -9.42 -2.72
C SER A 488 -24.61 -9.32 -1.22
N ALA A 489 -24.59 -10.46 -0.50
CA ALA A 489 -24.30 -10.49 0.92
C ALA A 489 -22.87 -9.99 1.24
N ILE A 490 -21.87 -10.37 0.44
CA ILE A 490 -20.48 -9.90 0.59
C ILE A 490 -20.41 -8.39 0.35
N LEU A 491 -21.00 -7.88 -0.75
CA LEU A 491 -20.99 -6.46 -1.07
C LEU A 491 -21.71 -5.62 0.01
N LEU A 492 -22.90 -6.05 0.45
CA LEU A 492 -23.65 -5.37 1.50
C LEU A 492 -22.92 -5.41 2.84
N ARG A 493 -22.27 -6.54 3.17
CA ARG A 493 -21.45 -6.65 4.40
C ARG A 493 -20.29 -5.65 4.40
N GLY A 494 -19.60 -5.50 3.28
CA GLY A 494 -18.50 -4.55 3.15
C GLY A 494 -18.97 -3.10 3.06
N ALA A 495 -20.18 -2.84 2.54
CA ALA A 495 -20.78 -1.51 2.48
C ALA A 495 -21.41 -1.07 3.82
N ALA A 496 -21.76 -2.02 4.70
CA ALA A 496 -22.49 -1.75 5.94
C ALA A 496 -21.88 -0.62 6.82
N PRO A 497 -20.53 -0.48 6.96
CA PRO A 497 -19.96 0.62 7.73
C PRO A 497 -20.29 2.01 7.18
N ALA A 498 -20.45 2.16 5.85
CA ALA A 498 -20.81 3.43 5.21
C ALA A 498 -22.30 3.81 5.42
N LEU A 499 -23.14 2.82 5.75
CA LEU A 499 -24.59 2.99 5.88
C LEU A 499 -25.02 3.14 7.34
N ARG A 500 -24.13 2.90 8.29
CA ARG A 500 -24.40 3.05 9.72
C ARG A 500 -24.02 4.45 10.16
N VAL A 501 -24.92 5.12 10.88
CA VAL A 501 -24.58 6.33 11.62
C VAL A 501 -23.72 5.90 12.81
N LEU A 502 -22.41 6.01 12.66
CA LEU A 502 -21.49 5.77 13.76
C LEU A 502 -21.70 6.91 14.78
N ARG A 503 -22.34 6.63 15.92
CA ARG A 503 -22.32 7.56 17.05
C ARG A 503 -20.85 7.69 17.46
N ARG A 504 -20.22 8.83 17.13
CA ARG A 504 -18.95 9.20 17.73
C ARG A 504 -19.11 9.06 19.24
N ARG A 505 -18.24 8.32 19.90
CA ARG A 505 -17.90 8.67 21.28
C ARG A 505 -17.23 10.04 21.21
N VAL A 506 -18.04 11.08 21.31
CA VAL A 506 -17.56 12.45 21.38
C VAL A 506 -16.69 12.52 22.62
N VAL A 507 -15.39 12.55 22.44
CA VAL A 507 -14.53 13.24 23.39
C VAL A 507 -14.95 14.70 23.20
N ALA A 508 -15.75 15.22 24.13
CA ALA A 508 -16.18 16.60 24.15
C ALA A 508 -14.91 17.46 24.10
N ALA A 509 -14.65 18.09 22.97
CA ALA A 509 -13.85 19.28 22.94
C ALA A 509 -14.70 20.33 23.66
N GLU A 510 -14.28 20.77 24.83
CA GLU A 510 -14.83 21.96 25.46
C GLU A 510 -14.87 23.08 24.41
N PRO A 511 -15.96 23.85 24.35
CA PRO A 511 -16.01 25.05 23.53
C PRO A 511 -14.84 25.92 23.94
N ALA A 512 -13.99 26.29 22.98
CA ALA A 512 -12.94 27.26 23.18
C ALA A 512 -13.59 28.51 23.81
N ALA A 513 -13.19 28.83 25.03
CA ALA A 513 -13.62 30.05 25.69
C ALA A 513 -13.38 31.21 24.71
N GLU A 514 -14.43 31.97 24.42
CA GLU A 514 -14.35 33.19 23.61
C GLU A 514 -13.22 34.07 24.14
N ARG A 515 -12.20 34.25 23.30
CA ARG A 515 -11.19 35.31 23.53
C ARG A 515 -11.84 36.61 23.15
N PRO A 516 -12.00 37.59 24.09
CA PRO A 516 -12.54 38.89 23.73
C PRO A 516 -11.53 39.65 22.87
N GLY A 517 -11.95 40.11 21.70
CA GLY A 517 -11.38 41.24 21.00
C GLY A 517 -10.34 40.94 19.94
N VAL A 518 -10.72 40.28 18.84
CA VAL A 518 -10.06 40.51 17.53
C VAL A 518 -11.18 40.77 16.52
N PRO A 519 -11.20 41.95 15.82
CA PRO A 519 -12.22 42.25 14.84
C PRO A 519 -12.14 41.30 13.65
N ALA A 520 -13.28 40.79 13.21
CA ALA A 520 -13.42 39.96 12.03
C ALA A 520 -12.95 40.74 10.79
N ALA A 521 -12.06 40.08 9.99
CA ALA A 521 -11.71 40.58 8.67
C ALA A 521 -12.96 40.52 7.75
N PRO A 522 -13.15 41.52 6.86
CA PRO A 522 -14.29 41.55 5.97
C PRO A 522 -14.28 40.40 4.95
N PRO A 523 -15.47 39.94 4.50
CA PRO A 523 -15.55 38.86 3.52
C PRO A 523 -14.99 39.30 2.18
N VAL A 524 -14.07 38.51 1.63
CA VAL A 524 -13.59 38.66 0.27
C VAL A 524 -14.71 38.22 -0.67
N LEU A 525 -15.27 39.19 -1.39
CA LEU A 525 -16.22 38.97 -2.47
C LEU A 525 -15.55 38.12 -3.56
N ALA A 526 -16.22 37.03 -3.92
CA ALA A 526 -15.88 36.24 -5.08
C ALA A 526 -16.19 37.03 -6.35
N ASP A 527 -15.17 37.48 -7.06
CA ASP A 527 -15.32 38.09 -8.37
C ASP A 527 -15.35 37.00 -9.43
N ALA A 528 -16.53 36.87 -10.04
CA ALA A 528 -16.74 36.07 -11.23
C ALA A 528 -16.36 36.92 -12.45
N SER A 529 -15.19 36.65 -13.04
CA SER A 529 -14.85 37.18 -14.36
C SER A 529 -14.18 36.07 -15.19
N THR A 530 -14.99 35.45 -16.01
CA THR A 530 -14.58 34.66 -17.18
C THR A 530 -14.16 35.61 -18.30
N ALA A 531 -12.88 35.65 -18.66
CA ALA A 531 -12.46 36.09 -19.98
C ALA A 531 -11.24 35.25 -20.46
N PRO A 532 -11.21 34.83 -21.73
CA PRO A 532 -10.16 33.95 -22.24
C PRO A 532 -8.87 34.73 -22.52
N ALA A 533 -7.74 34.21 -22.10
CA ALA A 533 -6.41 34.75 -22.39
C ALA A 533 -6.07 34.59 -23.87
N GLN A 534 -5.77 35.70 -24.53
CA GLN A 534 -5.20 35.77 -25.88
C GLN A 534 -3.75 35.27 -25.91
N PRO A 535 -3.30 34.67 -27.03
CA PRO A 535 -1.94 34.19 -27.18
C PRO A 535 -0.96 35.35 -27.42
N LEU A 536 0.17 35.35 -26.72
CA LEU A 536 1.28 36.24 -26.94
C LEU A 536 2.10 35.83 -28.18
N PRO A 537 2.69 36.78 -28.93
CA PRO A 537 3.31 36.51 -30.23
C PRO A 537 4.70 35.89 -30.12
N SER A 538 5.00 35.06 -31.10
CA SER A 538 6.29 34.43 -31.37
C SER A 538 7.39 35.50 -31.62
N GLY A 539 8.40 35.54 -30.77
CA GLY A 539 9.62 36.33 -30.93
C GLY A 539 10.86 35.45 -30.97
N ARG A 540 11.47 35.44 -32.12
CA ARG A 540 12.82 35.08 -32.61
C ARG A 540 13.86 34.58 -31.60
N ALA A 541 14.56 33.55 -32.06
CA ALA A 541 15.84 33.00 -31.62
C ALA A 541 16.90 34.05 -31.32
N ALA A 542 17.65 33.82 -30.26
CA ALA A 542 19.04 34.31 -30.11
C ALA A 542 19.88 33.21 -29.44
N ASP A 543 20.97 32.93 -30.10
CA ASP A 543 22.02 31.95 -29.88
C ASP A 543 22.74 32.04 -28.52
N GLY A 544 23.22 30.88 -28.07
CA GLY A 544 24.56 30.77 -27.47
C GLY A 544 24.63 30.82 -25.96
N ILE A 545 24.49 29.68 -25.27
CA ILE A 545 25.29 29.43 -24.06
C ILE A 545 25.79 27.99 -24.12
N ALA A 546 27.13 27.87 -24.11
CA ALA A 546 27.92 26.66 -24.24
C ALA A 546 27.76 25.71 -23.03
N LYS A 547 27.68 24.42 -23.33
CA LYS A 547 27.87 23.33 -22.35
C LYS A 547 29.35 23.29 -21.93
N PRO A 548 29.69 23.14 -20.64
CA PRO A 548 31.06 22.82 -20.24
C PRO A 548 31.41 21.37 -20.62
N ARG A 549 32.47 21.22 -21.38
CA ARG A 549 33.17 19.96 -21.70
C ARG A 549 33.92 19.49 -20.46
N ILE A 550 33.78 18.21 -20.17
CA ILE A 550 34.66 17.47 -19.25
C ILE A 550 35.92 17.09 -20.04
N PRO A 551 37.15 17.30 -19.52
CA PRO A 551 38.35 16.87 -20.19
C PRO A 551 38.55 15.35 -20.03
N ALA A 552 38.79 14.67 -21.15
CA ALA A 552 39.51 13.42 -21.19
C ALA A 552 41.00 13.74 -21.18
N ASP A 553 41.77 13.11 -20.30
CA ASP A 553 43.11 12.61 -20.54
C ASP A 553 43.83 12.37 -19.21
N GLY A 554 44.41 11.16 -19.12
CA GLY A 554 45.22 10.70 -18.00
C GLY A 554 45.72 9.28 -18.28
N ALA A 555 46.58 9.15 -19.28
CA ALA A 555 47.28 7.91 -19.63
C ALA A 555 48.13 7.40 -18.44
N VAL A 556 48.02 6.11 -18.13
CA VAL A 556 48.90 5.40 -17.23
C VAL A 556 50.01 4.71 -18.08
N PRO A 557 51.30 4.86 -17.74
CA PRO A 557 52.40 4.23 -18.49
C PRO A 557 52.50 2.74 -18.18
N ARG A 558 52.78 1.98 -19.23
CA ARG A 558 53.26 0.58 -19.19
C ARG A 558 54.75 0.53 -18.88
N GLY A 559 55.15 -0.35 -18.00
CA GLY A 559 56.50 -0.88 -17.83
C GLY A 559 56.37 -2.04 -16.84
N GLY A 560 56.89 -3.17 -17.02
CA GLY A 560 57.86 -3.80 -17.81
C GLY A 560 58.09 -5.19 -17.21
N ASP A 561 58.34 -6.14 -18.03
CA ASP A 561 58.73 -7.55 -17.90
C ASP A 561 59.29 -8.07 -16.58
N GLY A 562 58.92 -9.33 -16.27
CA GLY A 562 59.61 -10.17 -15.29
C GLY A 562 58.88 -11.46 -14.97
N THR A 563 58.92 -12.47 -15.84
CA THR A 563 58.85 -13.89 -15.49
C THR A 563 60.29 -14.40 -15.14
N PRO A 564 60.54 -15.57 -14.51
CA PRO A 564 59.69 -16.78 -14.36
C PRO A 564 59.84 -17.51 -12.98
N ASN A 565 59.08 -18.49 -12.72
CA ASN A 565 59.41 -19.91 -12.43
C ASN A 565 58.47 -20.61 -11.44
N ALA A 566 57.97 -21.66 -11.95
CA ALA A 566 57.53 -22.96 -11.49
C ALA A 566 57.80 -23.40 -10.02
N SER A 567 56.76 -24.04 -9.44
CA SER A 567 56.76 -25.44 -8.94
C SER A 567 55.37 -25.73 -8.30
N GLU A 568 54.62 -26.61 -8.93
CA GLU A 568 54.15 -27.91 -8.44
C GLU A 568 53.93 -28.04 -6.93
N THR A 569 52.74 -28.34 -6.51
CA THR A 569 52.35 -29.65 -5.93
C THR A 569 50.85 -29.77 -5.69
N ASN A 570 50.31 -30.85 -6.25
CA ASN A 570 49.12 -31.61 -5.89
C ASN A 570 48.91 -31.74 -4.37
N VAL A 571 47.62 -31.82 -3.92
CA VAL A 571 47.00 -33.06 -3.37
C VAL A 571 45.51 -32.78 -3.01
N SER A 572 44.69 -33.71 -3.44
CA SER A 572 43.30 -34.05 -3.16
C SER A 572 42.90 -34.03 -1.68
N ALA A 573 41.69 -33.60 -1.38
CA ALA A 573 40.61 -34.36 -0.75
C ALA A 573 39.31 -33.51 -0.79
#